data_b7c12c419e00b0bef366df438a91bce4
#
_entry.id   b7c12c419e00b0bef366df438a91bce4
#
_cell.length_a   1.000
_cell.length_b   1.000
_cell.length_c   1.000
_cell.angle_alpha   90.00
_cell.angle_beta   90.00
_cell.angle_gamma   90.00
#
_symmetry.space_group_name_H-M   'P 1'
#
loop_
_entity.id
_entity.type
_entity.pdbx_description
1 polymer ?
#
loop_
_entity_poly.entity_id
_entity_poly.type
_entity_poly.pdbx_seq_one_letter_code
_entity_poly.pdbx_strand_id
1 'polypeptide(L)'
;MTLMREKINIEKIYEIMSQRLFNISLRIVGNSADAEEIMHDTLLQYWKSDRKHEIIDIGKWLSSTCIRKSIDKLRERNRWKNILENYEDPILEEPEKESLEYDIRTIRNALSTLPDHYRAIVSLHLFEGYDYQEIAQITGNNENTIRSLYMRGRQKLATAIKQNRP
;
A
#
# COMPACT_ATOMS: atom_id res chain seq x y z
N MET A 1 -10.74 -18.04 31.95
CA MET A 1 -10.59 -16.58 31.90
C MET A 1 -9.57 -16.10 30.84
N THR A 2 -8.43 -16.71 30.70
CA THR A 2 -7.40 -16.32 29.72
C THR A 2 -7.86 -16.52 28.28
N LEU A 3 -8.44 -17.68 27.95
CA LEU A 3 -8.98 -18.00 26.61
C LEU A 3 -10.13 -17.08 26.17
N MET A 4 -10.96 -16.64 27.11
CA MET A 4 -12.08 -15.75 26.84
C MET A 4 -11.61 -14.30 26.58
N ARG A 5 -10.57 -13.85 27.29
CA ARG A 5 -9.92 -12.54 27.06
C ARG A 5 -9.18 -12.51 25.71
N GLU A 6 -8.50 -13.60 25.34
CA GLU A 6 -7.83 -13.72 24.03
C GLU A 6 -8.83 -13.71 22.88
N LYS A 7 -9.94 -14.42 23.02
CA LYS A 7 -11.00 -14.49 22.01
C LYS A 7 -11.68 -13.12 21.77
N ILE A 8 -11.99 -12.42 22.86
CA ILE A 8 -12.57 -11.06 22.79
C ILE A 8 -11.58 -10.07 22.14
N ASN A 9 -10.29 -10.20 22.41
CA ASN A 9 -9.27 -9.33 21.83
C ASN A 9 -9.10 -9.57 20.33
N ILE A 10 -9.17 -10.82 19.87
CA ILE A 10 -9.08 -11.22 18.46
C ILE A 10 -10.27 -10.67 17.66
N GLU A 11 -11.49 -10.87 18.14
CA GLU A 11 -12.70 -10.37 17.48
C GLU A 11 -12.67 -8.83 17.36
N LYS A 12 -12.28 -8.15 18.42
CA LYS A 12 -12.17 -6.69 18.44
C LYS A 12 -11.09 -6.15 17.48
N ILE A 13 -9.95 -6.80 17.42
CA ILE A 13 -8.88 -6.44 16.47
C ILE A 13 -9.37 -6.64 15.04
N TYR A 14 -10.05 -7.74 14.76
CA TYR A 14 -10.64 -8.00 13.45
C TYR A 14 -11.65 -6.91 13.07
N GLU A 15 -12.60 -6.58 13.92
CA GLU A 15 -13.60 -5.54 13.68
C GLU A 15 -12.98 -4.18 13.38
N ILE A 16 -11.93 -3.80 14.11
CA ILE A 16 -11.29 -2.48 13.96
C ILE A 16 -10.37 -2.44 12.74
N MET A 17 -9.62 -3.50 12.47
CA MET A 17 -8.51 -3.48 11.54
C MET A 17 -8.78 -4.11 10.17
N SER A 18 -9.74 -5.03 10.05
CA SER A 18 -9.96 -5.78 8.81
C SER A 18 -10.23 -4.87 7.61
N GLN A 19 -11.11 -3.90 7.74
CA GLN A 19 -11.43 -2.97 6.66
C GLN A 19 -10.24 -2.09 6.28
N ARG A 20 -9.50 -1.63 7.27
CA ARG A 20 -8.28 -0.82 7.04
C ARG A 20 -7.21 -1.60 6.30
N LEU A 21 -6.92 -2.83 6.74
CA LEU A 21 -5.92 -3.69 6.10
C LEU A 21 -6.35 -4.07 4.68
N PHE A 22 -7.61 -4.40 4.49
CA PHE A 22 -8.16 -4.64 3.16
C PHE A 22 -7.97 -3.44 2.23
N ASN A 23 -8.28 -2.23 2.68
CA ASN A 23 -8.13 -1.01 1.89
C ASN A 23 -6.66 -0.70 1.57
N ILE A 24 -5.74 -0.89 2.52
CA ILE A 24 -4.30 -0.74 2.30
C ILE A 24 -3.84 -1.70 1.21
N SER A 25 -4.16 -2.97 1.35
CA SER A 25 -3.76 -4.00 0.40
C SER A 25 -4.40 -3.79 -0.98
N LEU A 26 -5.69 -3.47 -1.04
CA LEU A 26 -6.40 -3.21 -2.30
C LEU A 26 -5.77 -2.08 -3.11
N ARG A 27 -5.35 -0.99 -2.46
CA ARG A 27 -4.64 0.10 -3.14
C ARG A 27 -3.29 -0.33 -3.73
N ILE A 28 -2.63 -1.30 -3.11
CA ILE A 28 -1.32 -1.79 -3.56
C ILE A 28 -1.48 -2.88 -4.63
N VAL A 29 -2.26 -3.92 -4.37
CA VAL A 29 -2.36 -5.09 -5.28
C VAL A 29 -3.38 -4.94 -6.39
N GLY A 30 -4.38 -4.08 -6.22
CA GLY A 30 -5.34 -3.70 -7.26
C GLY A 30 -6.48 -4.66 -7.52
N ASN A 31 -6.60 -5.76 -6.77
CA ASN A 31 -7.77 -6.64 -6.85
C ASN A 31 -8.22 -7.12 -5.48
N SER A 32 -9.53 -7.34 -5.37
CA SER A 32 -10.17 -7.65 -4.08
C SER A 32 -9.83 -9.04 -3.54
N ALA A 33 -9.62 -10.03 -4.41
CA ALA A 33 -9.29 -11.39 -3.99
C ALA A 33 -7.94 -11.46 -3.28
N ASP A 34 -6.91 -10.87 -3.85
CA ASP A 34 -5.59 -10.80 -3.23
C ASP A 34 -5.58 -9.89 -1.99
N ALA A 35 -6.33 -8.80 -2.02
CA ALA A 35 -6.44 -7.90 -0.88
C ALA A 35 -7.08 -8.58 0.34
N GLU A 36 -8.12 -9.38 0.12
CA GLU A 36 -8.78 -10.16 1.16
C GLU A 36 -7.85 -11.24 1.73
N GLU A 37 -7.17 -11.99 0.86
CA GLU A 37 -6.16 -12.99 1.26
C GLU A 37 -5.06 -12.35 2.13
N ILE A 38 -4.49 -11.24 1.70
CA ILE A 38 -3.43 -10.55 2.44
C ILE A 38 -3.92 -10.02 3.79
N MET A 39 -5.12 -9.46 3.82
CA MET A 39 -5.73 -8.99 5.06
C MET A 39 -5.86 -10.14 6.06
N HIS A 40 -6.42 -11.28 5.65
CA HIS A 40 -6.57 -12.46 6.49
C HIS A 40 -5.20 -13.02 6.94
N ASP A 41 -4.25 -13.16 6.04
CA ASP A 41 -2.90 -13.64 6.34
C ASP A 41 -2.17 -12.74 7.33
N THR A 42 -2.37 -11.43 7.23
CA THR A 42 -1.78 -10.46 8.17
C THR A 42 -2.32 -10.66 9.58
N LEU A 43 -3.63 -10.79 9.71
CA LEU A 43 -4.28 -11.04 11.01
C LEU A 43 -3.89 -12.40 11.59
N LEU A 44 -3.85 -13.44 10.76
CA LEU A 44 -3.42 -14.78 11.17
C LEU A 44 -1.96 -14.79 11.65
N GLN A 45 -1.08 -14.07 10.98
CA GLN A 45 0.32 -13.96 11.40
C GLN A 45 0.44 -13.32 12.79
N TYR A 46 -0.34 -12.29 13.05
CA TYR A 46 -0.40 -11.68 14.38
C TYR A 46 -0.87 -12.67 15.45
N TRP A 47 -1.96 -13.38 15.21
CA TRP A 47 -2.54 -14.30 16.18
C TRP A 47 -1.65 -15.50 16.49
N LYS A 48 -0.93 -16.00 15.48
CA LYS A 48 0.01 -17.13 15.62
C LYS A 48 1.35 -16.71 16.20
N SER A 49 1.63 -15.42 16.33
CA SER A 49 2.90 -14.94 16.86
C SER A 49 3.00 -15.19 18.36
N ASP A 50 4.03 -15.92 18.78
CA ASP A 50 4.36 -16.14 20.20
C ASP A 50 4.84 -14.84 20.87
N ARG A 51 5.26 -13.87 20.07
CA ARG A 51 5.80 -12.58 20.52
C ARG A 51 4.80 -11.43 20.42
N LYS A 52 3.51 -11.72 20.23
CA LYS A 52 2.46 -10.67 20.08
C LYS A 52 2.36 -9.73 21.29
N HIS A 53 2.72 -10.20 22.48
CA HIS A 53 2.77 -9.40 23.71
C HIS A 53 3.91 -8.36 23.74
N GLU A 54 4.92 -8.52 22.90
CA GLU A 54 6.03 -7.55 22.73
C GLU A 54 5.66 -6.41 21.78
N ILE A 55 4.57 -6.55 21.04
CA ILE A 55 4.12 -5.55 20.05
C ILE A 55 3.42 -4.41 20.80
N ILE A 56 4.05 -3.25 20.81
CA ILE A 56 3.56 -2.06 21.52
C ILE A 56 2.39 -1.41 20.75
N ASP A 57 2.52 -1.27 19.44
CA ASP A 57 1.49 -0.70 18.56
C ASP A 57 1.02 -1.75 17.55
N ILE A 58 -0.11 -2.37 17.87
CA ILE A 58 -0.71 -3.44 17.05
C ILE A 58 -1.14 -2.91 15.69
N GLY A 59 -1.74 -1.74 15.64
CA GLY A 59 -2.21 -1.12 14.39
C GLY A 59 -1.06 -0.84 13.43
N LYS A 60 0.03 -0.29 13.92
CA LYS A 60 1.25 -0.02 13.13
C LYS A 60 1.90 -1.32 12.66
N TRP A 61 2.00 -2.32 13.52
CA TRP A 61 2.57 -3.62 13.16
C TRP A 61 1.75 -4.32 12.08
N LEU A 62 0.43 -4.35 12.22
CA LEU A 62 -0.49 -4.93 11.24
C LEU A 62 -0.41 -4.20 9.90
N SER A 63 -0.44 -2.87 9.91
CA SER A 63 -0.35 -2.06 8.67
C SER A 63 0.99 -2.29 7.95
N SER A 64 2.10 -2.28 8.66
CA SER A 64 3.43 -2.54 8.09
C SER A 64 3.56 -3.95 7.53
N THR A 65 3.03 -4.95 8.23
CA THR A 65 3.02 -6.34 7.77
C THR A 65 2.16 -6.51 6.53
N CYS A 66 0.98 -5.91 6.50
CA CYS A 66 0.07 -5.91 5.35
C CYS A 66 0.73 -5.28 4.10
N ILE A 67 1.41 -4.16 4.27
CA ILE A 67 2.14 -3.48 3.18
C ILE A 67 3.23 -4.40 2.61
N ARG A 68 4.06 -5.01 3.47
CA ARG A 68 5.12 -5.93 3.03
C ARG A 68 4.55 -7.12 2.27
N LYS A 69 3.50 -7.75 2.78
CA LYS A 69 2.82 -8.85 2.09
C LYS A 69 2.24 -8.43 0.74
N SER A 70 1.71 -7.24 0.65
CA SER A 70 1.18 -6.67 -0.60
C SER A 70 2.29 -6.44 -1.65
N ILE A 71 3.41 -5.90 -1.23
CA ILE A 71 4.60 -5.73 -2.09
C ILE A 71 5.16 -7.09 -2.52
N ASP A 72 5.25 -8.07 -1.62
CA ASP A 72 5.69 -9.43 -1.94
C ASP A 72 4.76 -10.10 -2.96
N LYS A 73 3.46 -9.87 -2.86
CA LYS A 73 2.49 -10.35 -3.84
C LYS A 73 2.73 -9.77 -5.24
N LEU A 74 3.05 -8.50 -5.34
CA LEU A 74 3.41 -7.87 -6.62
C LEU A 74 4.71 -8.44 -7.19
N ARG A 75 5.69 -8.75 -6.33
CA ARG A 75 6.94 -9.40 -6.75
C ARG A 75 6.70 -10.80 -7.30
N GLU A 76 5.86 -11.61 -6.66
CA GLU A 76 5.49 -12.95 -7.14
C GLU A 76 4.89 -12.92 -8.55
N ARG A 77 4.15 -11.87 -8.90
CA ARG A 77 3.57 -11.68 -10.23
C ARG A 77 4.61 -11.30 -11.30
N ASN A 78 5.90 -11.22 -10.98
CA ASN A 78 7.01 -10.73 -11.83
C ASN A 78 6.83 -9.32 -12.43
N ARG A 79 5.80 -8.58 -12.03
CA ARG A 79 5.51 -7.26 -12.58
C ARG A 79 6.42 -6.17 -12.02
N TRP A 80 6.88 -6.36 -10.79
CA TRP A 80 7.74 -5.40 -10.11
C TRP A 80 9.17 -5.42 -10.65
N LYS A 81 9.74 -6.62 -10.82
CA LYS A 81 11.13 -6.83 -11.21
C LYS A 81 11.43 -6.33 -12.62
N ASN A 82 10.56 -6.65 -13.61
CA ASN A 82 10.76 -6.29 -15.01
C ASN A 82 10.75 -4.77 -15.26
N ILE A 83 10.09 -4.01 -14.41
CA ILE A 83 9.93 -2.56 -14.56
C ILE A 83 11.15 -1.84 -13.99
N LEU A 84 11.68 -2.32 -12.87
CA LEU A 84 12.85 -1.72 -12.22
C LEU A 84 14.15 -2.00 -12.98
N GLU A 85 14.27 -3.14 -13.63
CA GLU A 85 15.43 -3.50 -14.46
C GLU A 85 15.53 -2.68 -15.75
N ASN A 86 14.41 -2.19 -16.28
CA ASN A 86 14.32 -1.43 -17.52
C ASN A 86 14.09 0.09 -17.32
N TYR A 87 14.20 0.55 -16.08
CA TYR A 87 13.91 1.94 -15.75
C TYR A 87 15.15 2.80 -15.92
N GLU A 88 15.18 3.62 -16.99
CA GLU A 88 16.14 4.72 -17.15
C GLU A 88 15.56 5.97 -16.48
N ASP A 89 16.33 6.56 -15.60
CA ASP A 89 15.94 7.66 -14.70
C ASP A 89 16.02 9.03 -15.41
N PRO A 90 14.92 9.56 -15.99
CA PRO A 90 14.92 10.95 -16.44
C PRO A 90 14.70 11.86 -15.23
N ILE A 91 15.51 12.89 -15.11
CA ILE A 91 15.32 13.95 -14.13
C ILE A 91 13.98 14.64 -14.44
N LEU A 92 13.00 14.42 -13.58
CA LEU A 92 11.70 15.10 -13.68
C LEU A 92 11.70 16.30 -12.71
N GLU A 93 11.35 17.47 -13.23
CA GLU A 93 11.06 18.63 -12.38
C GLU A 93 9.82 18.36 -11.53
N GLU A 94 9.84 18.81 -10.28
CA GLU A 94 8.67 18.69 -9.40
C GLU A 94 7.52 19.51 -9.99
N PRO A 95 6.36 18.91 -10.28
CA PRO A 95 5.20 19.67 -10.73
C PRO A 95 4.72 20.59 -9.61
N GLU A 96 4.29 21.80 -9.98
CA GLU A 96 3.65 22.72 -9.04
C GLU A 96 2.50 22.03 -8.30
N LYS A 97 2.38 22.32 -7.00
CA LYS A 97 1.31 21.81 -6.15
C LYS A 97 -0.02 22.39 -6.60
N GLU A 98 -0.70 21.73 -7.52
CA GLU A 98 -2.13 21.98 -7.71
C GLU A 98 -2.90 21.37 -6.54
N SER A 99 -3.57 22.20 -5.77
CA SER A 99 -4.54 21.76 -4.77
C SER A 99 -5.79 21.28 -5.50
N LEU A 100 -5.98 19.98 -5.56
CA LEU A 100 -7.11 19.37 -6.23
C LEU A 100 -8.04 18.77 -5.18
N GLU A 101 -9.17 19.41 -4.94
CA GLU A 101 -10.27 18.81 -4.20
C GLU A 101 -10.98 17.79 -5.11
N TYR A 102 -10.63 16.52 -4.95
CA TYR A 102 -11.32 15.41 -5.62
C TYR A 102 -12.08 14.54 -4.63
N ASP A 103 -13.23 14.06 -5.08
CA ASP A 103 -13.97 13.01 -4.36
C ASP A 103 -13.11 11.74 -4.24
N ILE A 104 -13.14 11.12 -3.06
CA ILE A 104 -12.40 9.88 -2.73
C ILE A 104 -12.70 8.76 -3.73
N ARG A 105 -13.94 8.67 -4.20
CA ARG A 105 -14.34 7.68 -5.21
C ARG A 105 -13.60 7.89 -6.54
N THR A 106 -13.51 9.13 -6.98
CA THR A 106 -12.80 9.50 -8.22
C THR A 106 -11.31 9.16 -8.12
N ILE A 107 -10.68 9.47 -6.99
CA ILE A 107 -9.27 9.13 -6.73
C ILE A 107 -9.07 7.61 -6.73
N ARG A 108 -9.95 6.88 -6.05
CA ARG A 108 -9.89 5.40 -5.98
C ARG A 108 -10.01 4.76 -7.37
N ASN A 109 -10.96 5.21 -8.16
CA ASN A 109 -11.16 4.70 -9.52
C ASN A 109 -9.94 5.02 -10.42
N ALA A 110 -9.43 6.22 -10.36
CA ALA A 110 -8.24 6.61 -11.11
C ALA A 110 -7.00 5.81 -10.68
N LEU A 111 -6.82 5.62 -9.37
CA LEU A 111 -5.72 4.83 -8.81
C LEU A 111 -5.75 3.37 -9.30
N SER A 112 -6.93 2.76 -9.41
CA SER A 112 -7.10 1.39 -9.88
C SER A 112 -6.65 1.18 -11.34
N THR A 113 -6.60 2.24 -12.13
CA THR A 113 -6.17 2.19 -13.55
C THR A 113 -4.65 2.26 -13.72
N LEU A 114 -3.91 2.64 -12.68
CA LEU A 114 -2.46 2.74 -12.75
C LEU A 114 -1.80 1.35 -12.80
N PRO A 115 -0.69 1.22 -13.54
CA PRO A 115 0.16 0.04 -13.44
C PRO A 115 0.60 -0.24 -11.99
N ASP A 116 0.80 -1.52 -11.63
CA ASP A 116 1.03 -1.97 -10.26
C ASP A 116 2.10 -1.20 -9.51
N HIS A 117 3.25 -0.95 -10.14
CA HIS A 117 4.38 -0.25 -9.51
C HIS A 117 4.08 1.22 -9.20
N TYR A 118 3.42 1.93 -10.09
CA TYR A 118 3.01 3.33 -9.84
C TYR A 118 1.93 3.39 -8.76
N ARG A 119 0.95 2.51 -8.85
CA ARG A 119 -0.14 2.45 -7.87
C ARG A 119 0.41 2.17 -6.47
N ALA A 120 1.31 1.22 -6.32
CA ALA A 120 1.92 0.88 -5.04
C ALA A 120 2.69 2.06 -4.43
N ILE A 121 3.56 2.71 -5.19
CA ILE A 121 4.39 3.81 -4.69
C ILE A 121 3.55 5.05 -4.38
N VAL A 122 2.61 5.40 -5.25
CA VAL A 122 1.67 6.50 -4.99
C VAL A 122 0.84 6.24 -3.74
N SER A 123 0.37 5.02 -3.56
CA SER A 123 -0.41 4.62 -2.39
C SER A 123 0.40 4.74 -1.10
N LEU A 124 1.63 4.26 -1.09
CA LEU A 124 2.49 4.31 0.10
C LEU A 124 2.84 5.74 0.51
N HIS A 125 3.13 6.61 -0.45
CA HIS A 125 3.48 7.99 -0.14
C HIS A 125 2.26 8.85 0.18
N LEU A 126 1.25 8.82 -0.68
CA LEU A 126 0.10 9.73 -0.61
C LEU A 126 -0.93 9.32 0.45
N PHE A 127 -1.20 8.03 0.61
CA PHE A 127 -2.24 7.53 1.52
C PHE A 127 -1.68 7.01 2.84
N GLU A 128 -0.52 6.35 2.84
CA GLU A 128 0.08 5.77 4.04
C GLU A 128 1.12 6.68 4.70
N GLY A 129 1.51 7.77 4.06
CA GLY A 129 2.40 8.78 4.61
C GLY A 129 3.87 8.38 4.72
N TYR A 130 4.31 7.34 4.00
CA TYR A 130 5.71 6.94 3.96
C TYR A 130 6.54 7.92 3.13
N ASP A 131 7.73 8.24 3.59
CA ASP A 131 8.69 9.02 2.81
C ASP A 131 9.42 8.14 1.77
N TYR A 132 10.18 8.76 0.86
CA TYR A 132 10.86 8.04 -0.20
C TYR A 132 11.91 7.06 0.32
N GLN A 133 12.58 7.39 1.43
CA GLN A 133 13.58 6.54 2.05
C GLN A 133 12.92 5.28 2.65
N GLU A 134 11.80 5.45 3.34
CA GLU A 134 11.02 4.35 3.91
C GLU A 134 10.48 3.43 2.80
N ILE A 135 9.95 3.99 1.71
CA ILE A 135 9.48 3.22 0.56
C ILE A 135 10.64 2.47 -0.10
N ALA A 136 11.79 3.11 -0.26
CA ALA A 136 13.00 2.48 -0.78
C ALA A 136 13.41 1.25 0.05
N GLN A 137 13.36 1.35 1.37
CA GLN A 137 13.66 0.22 2.27
C GLN A 137 12.61 -0.90 2.14
N ILE A 138 11.33 -0.58 2.10
CA ILE A 138 10.24 -1.57 1.97
C ILE A 138 10.34 -2.31 0.62
N THR A 139 10.63 -1.60 -0.45
CA THR A 139 10.64 -2.15 -1.81
C THR A 139 11.99 -2.71 -2.25
N GLY A 140 13.07 -2.44 -1.51
CA GLY A 140 14.42 -2.85 -1.87
C GLY A 140 15.02 -2.06 -3.03
N ASN A 141 14.56 -0.82 -3.25
CA ASN A 141 15.04 0.08 -4.31
C ASN A 141 15.84 1.24 -3.73
N ASN A 142 16.46 2.04 -4.60
CA ASN A 142 17.07 3.28 -4.14
C ASN A 142 16.05 4.43 -4.09
N GLU A 143 16.33 5.42 -3.26
CA GLU A 143 15.47 6.56 -3.02
C GLU A 143 15.18 7.38 -4.28
N ASN A 144 16.19 7.57 -5.16
CA ASN A 144 16.02 8.32 -6.40
C ASN A 144 15.05 7.63 -7.36
N THR A 145 15.12 6.31 -7.47
CA THR A 145 14.16 5.51 -8.25
C THR A 145 12.74 5.67 -7.72
N ILE A 146 12.56 5.60 -6.39
CA ILE A 146 11.26 5.79 -5.76
C ILE A 146 10.71 7.19 -6.03
N ARG A 147 11.52 8.22 -5.90
CA ARG A 147 11.13 9.60 -6.19
C ARG A 147 10.64 9.76 -7.62
N SER A 148 11.39 9.27 -8.59
CA SER A 148 11.03 9.31 -10.01
C SER A 148 9.75 8.54 -10.31
N LEU A 149 9.60 7.36 -9.74
CA LEU A 149 8.38 6.54 -9.90
C LEU A 149 7.16 7.22 -9.27
N TYR A 150 7.32 7.86 -8.12
CA TYR A 150 6.24 8.63 -7.50
C TYR A 150 5.82 9.82 -8.36
N MET A 151 6.76 10.60 -8.86
CA MET A 151 6.48 11.76 -9.72
C MET A 151 5.70 11.36 -10.96
N ARG A 152 6.11 10.31 -11.64
CA ARG A 152 5.41 9.77 -12.81
C ARG A 152 4.05 9.17 -12.45
N GLY A 153 3.99 8.41 -11.37
CA GLY A 153 2.74 7.84 -10.87
C GLY A 153 1.72 8.93 -10.53
N ARG A 154 2.15 10.00 -9.89
CA ARG A 154 1.32 11.16 -9.58
C ARG A 154 0.79 11.85 -10.83
N GLN A 155 1.62 12.02 -11.85
CA GLN A 155 1.18 12.58 -13.14
C GLN A 155 0.15 11.68 -13.82
N LYS A 156 0.38 10.37 -13.83
CA LYS A 156 -0.58 9.40 -14.37
C LYS A 156 -1.89 9.41 -13.58
N LEU A 157 -1.84 9.52 -12.26
CA LEU A 157 -3.02 9.65 -11.42
C LEU A 157 -3.81 10.92 -11.78
N ALA A 158 -3.15 12.07 -11.88
CA ALA A 158 -3.78 13.33 -12.25
C ALA A 158 -4.44 13.25 -13.64
N THR A 159 -3.79 12.65 -14.62
CA THR A 159 -4.35 12.41 -15.95
C THR A 159 -5.58 11.50 -15.89
N ALA A 160 -5.51 10.40 -15.15
CA ALA A 160 -6.62 9.46 -14.99
C ALA A 160 -7.83 10.12 -14.30
N ILE A 161 -7.60 10.98 -13.31
CA ILE A 161 -8.65 11.75 -12.66
C ILE A 161 -9.34 12.69 -13.64
N LYS A 162 -8.58 13.40 -14.47
CA LYS A 162 -9.14 14.32 -15.50
C LYS A 162 -9.96 13.57 -16.55
N GLN A 163 -9.55 12.37 -16.96
CA GLN A 163 -10.26 11.54 -17.94
C GLN A 163 -11.55 10.94 -17.39
N ASN A 164 -11.66 10.72 -16.08
CA ASN A 164 -12.83 10.14 -15.41
C ASN A 164 -13.81 11.20 -14.88
N ARG A 165 -13.65 12.46 -15.22
CA ARG A 165 -14.64 13.49 -14.90
C ARG A 165 -15.90 13.27 -15.74
N PRO A 166 -17.09 13.26 -15.10
CA PRO A 166 -18.36 13.25 -15.84
C PRO A 166 -18.54 14.54 -16.64
#